data_d65342b00e6573a97bd3f54d392b6e28
#
_entry.id   d65342b00e6573a97bd3f54d392b6e28
#
_cell.length_a   1.000
_cell.length_b   1.000
_cell.length_c   1.000
_cell.angle_alpha   90.00
_cell.angle_beta   90.00
_cell.angle_gamma   90.00
#
_symmetry.space_group_name_H-M   'P 1'
#
loop_
_entity.id
_entity.type
_entity.pdbx_description
1 polymer ?
#
loop_
_entity_poly.entity_id
_entity_poly.type
_entity_poly.pdbx_seq_one_letter_code
_entity_poly.pdbx_strand_id
1 'polypeptide(L)'
;TRAQIARFESLSSFLMNHLDYKPIRHLLNSPGIERFAKEAQYDMARLGIGLYGMSYVDRSLLRPTAYLKTPVLQVKTVAKGETVGYARAGKVTSPGTRIATLAIGYADGVNRHLSGGKACFSVNGHRAPTIGNICMDMCMIDVTGIDVKPGDMVTVFGEAPTIFELADILGTIPYEILTSVAQRVPRIYVS
;
A
#
# COMPACT_ATOMS: atom_id res chain seq x y z
N THR A 1 -0.73 -13.06 23.97
CA THR A 1 -2.14 -12.77 23.62
C THR A 1 -3.11 -13.56 24.50
N ARG A 2 -2.98 -14.90 24.68
CA ARG A 2 -3.88 -15.68 25.57
C ARG A 2 -3.85 -15.21 27.02
N ALA A 3 -2.69 -14.86 27.56
CA ALA A 3 -2.57 -14.26 28.90
C ALA A 3 -3.29 -12.90 29.01
N GLN A 4 -3.26 -12.10 27.93
CA GLN A 4 -4.02 -10.83 27.87
C GLN A 4 -5.53 -11.07 27.84
N ILE A 5 -6.00 -12.07 27.09
CA ILE A 5 -7.42 -12.47 27.06
C ILE A 5 -7.89 -12.90 28.46
N ALA A 6 -7.14 -13.80 29.10
CA ALA A 6 -7.47 -14.28 30.45
C ALA A 6 -7.50 -13.13 31.47
N ARG A 7 -6.52 -12.22 31.43
CA ARG A 7 -6.48 -11.05 32.32
C ARG A 7 -7.64 -10.09 32.05
N PHE A 8 -7.97 -9.85 30.77
CA PHE A 8 -9.10 -9.00 30.40
C PHE A 8 -10.42 -9.60 30.89
N GLU A 9 -10.62 -10.92 30.73
CA GLU A 9 -11.80 -11.64 31.25
C GLU A 9 -11.97 -11.46 32.73
N SER A 10 -10.92 -11.74 33.52
CA SER A 10 -10.94 -11.60 34.95
C SER A 10 -11.27 -10.19 35.43
N LEU A 11 -10.57 -9.18 34.85
CA LEU A 11 -10.77 -7.79 35.25
C LEU A 11 -12.12 -7.22 34.79
N SER A 12 -12.55 -7.55 33.56
CA SER A 12 -13.84 -7.07 33.08
C SER A 12 -15.01 -7.70 33.83
N SER A 13 -14.92 -8.98 34.17
CA SER A 13 -15.92 -9.67 35.01
C SER A 13 -15.99 -9.08 36.40
N PHE A 14 -14.84 -8.75 37.02
CA PHE A 14 -14.80 -8.05 38.30
C PHE A 14 -15.53 -6.70 38.21
N LEU A 15 -15.21 -5.88 37.22
CA LEU A 15 -15.84 -4.57 36.99
C LEU A 15 -17.36 -4.70 36.78
N MET A 16 -17.79 -5.66 35.97
CA MET A 16 -19.21 -5.92 35.68
C MET A 16 -20.03 -6.21 36.94
N ASN A 17 -19.40 -6.82 37.93
CA ASN A 17 -20.07 -7.14 39.22
C ASN A 17 -20.11 -5.96 40.20
N HIS A 18 -19.39 -4.86 39.92
CA HIS A 18 -19.25 -3.70 40.82
C HIS A 18 -19.78 -2.39 40.19
N LEU A 19 -20.25 -2.42 38.94
CA LEU A 19 -20.81 -1.26 38.26
C LEU A 19 -22.34 -1.40 38.18
N ASP A 20 -23.04 -0.29 38.35
CA ASP A 20 -24.51 -0.22 38.24
C ASP A 20 -24.99 -0.27 36.74
N TYR A 21 -24.06 -0.32 35.80
CA TYR A 21 -24.34 -0.45 34.37
C TYR A 21 -23.44 -1.50 33.73
N LYS A 22 -23.85 -2.01 32.59
CA LYS A 22 -23.09 -3.00 31.79
C LYS A 22 -22.24 -2.33 30.72
N PRO A 23 -20.91 -2.19 30.92
CA PRO A 23 -20.04 -1.64 29.89
C PRO A 23 -19.88 -2.60 28.70
N ILE A 24 -19.70 -2.04 27.51
CA ILE A 24 -19.38 -2.79 26.31
C ILE A 24 -17.93 -3.28 26.41
N ARG A 25 -17.74 -4.59 26.36
CA ARG A 25 -16.41 -5.21 26.39
C ARG A 25 -15.88 -5.39 24.98
N HIS A 26 -14.66 -4.95 24.75
CA HIS A 26 -13.98 -5.17 23.47
C HIS A 26 -12.46 -5.32 23.66
N LEU A 27 -11.86 -6.28 22.97
CA LEU A 27 -10.43 -6.55 23.08
C LEU A 27 -9.75 -6.64 21.71
N LEU A 28 -10.39 -7.28 20.73
CA LEU A 28 -9.76 -7.68 19.50
C LEU A 28 -9.62 -6.51 18.50
N ASN A 29 -8.44 -6.43 17.87
CA ASN A 29 -8.16 -5.69 16.64
C ASN A 29 -8.25 -6.65 15.44
N SER A 30 -7.97 -6.19 14.21
CA SER A 30 -8.09 -7.02 13.00
C SER A 30 -7.36 -8.38 13.09
N PRO A 31 -6.06 -8.49 13.42
CA PRO A 31 -5.42 -9.78 13.60
C PRO A 31 -5.97 -10.59 14.79
N GLY A 32 -6.49 -9.92 15.80
CA GLY A 32 -7.14 -10.56 16.93
C GLY A 32 -8.47 -11.19 16.53
N ILE A 33 -9.25 -10.53 15.69
CA ILE A 33 -10.52 -11.05 15.14
C ILE A 33 -10.24 -12.35 14.37
N GLU A 34 -9.29 -12.33 13.46
CA GLU A 34 -8.94 -13.49 12.63
C GLU A 34 -8.54 -14.72 13.46
N ARG A 35 -7.84 -14.51 14.59
CA ARG A 35 -7.28 -15.59 15.39
C ARG A 35 -8.14 -16.02 16.58
N PHE A 36 -8.90 -15.10 17.16
CA PHE A 36 -9.50 -15.28 18.49
C PHE A 36 -10.97 -14.85 18.57
N ALA A 37 -11.67 -14.56 17.45
CA ALA A 37 -13.05 -14.11 17.49
C ALA A 37 -13.94 -15.08 18.25
N LYS A 38 -13.80 -16.40 18.03
CA LYS A 38 -14.58 -17.43 18.69
C LYS A 38 -14.41 -17.46 20.22
N GLU A 39 -13.26 -16.96 20.71
CA GLU A 39 -12.91 -17.03 22.16
C GLU A 39 -13.11 -15.70 22.87
N ALA A 40 -12.88 -14.56 22.17
CA ALA A 40 -12.66 -13.28 22.83
C ALA A 40 -13.28 -12.08 22.10
N GLN A 41 -14.28 -12.26 21.24
CA GLN A 41 -14.92 -11.14 20.58
C GLN A 41 -15.71 -10.26 21.56
N TYR A 42 -16.29 -10.85 22.59
CA TYR A 42 -17.15 -10.20 23.57
C TYR A 42 -18.33 -9.46 22.91
N ASP A 43 -18.58 -8.21 23.32
CA ASP A 43 -19.72 -7.42 22.83
C ASP A 43 -19.37 -6.68 21.53
N MET A 44 -18.06 -6.39 21.29
CA MET A 44 -17.61 -5.61 20.13
C MET A 44 -16.18 -6.00 19.73
N ALA A 45 -15.83 -5.83 18.45
CA ALA A 45 -14.48 -5.91 17.93
C ALA A 45 -14.07 -4.60 17.29
N ARG A 46 -12.75 -4.31 17.25
CA ARG A 46 -12.20 -3.09 16.65
C ARG A 46 -11.57 -3.43 15.31
N LEU A 47 -12.37 -3.42 14.25
CA LEU A 47 -11.90 -3.66 12.90
C LEU A 47 -11.14 -2.44 12.38
N GLY A 48 -9.86 -2.62 12.03
CA GLY A 48 -8.97 -1.58 11.49
C GLY A 48 -8.50 -1.94 10.10
N ILE A 49 -7.28 -2.45 9.98
CA ILE A 49 -6.65 -2.72 8.67
C ILE A 49 -7.42 -3.75 7.83
N GLY A 50 -8.20 -4.62 8.44
CA GLY A 50 -9.08 -5.55 7.74
C GLY A 50 -10.13 -4.85 6.86
N LEU A 51 -10.56 -3.61 7.20
CA LEU A 51 -11.44 -2.79 6.36
C LEU A 51 -10.78 -2.42 5.01
N TYR A 52 -9.45 -2.33 5.00
CA TYR A 52 -8.68 -2.05 3.79
C TYR A 52 -8.29 -3.31 3.02
N GLY A 53 -8.89 -4.46 3.39
CA GLY A 53 -8.67 -5.71 2.70
C GLY A 53 -7.32 -6.36 3.01
N MET A 54 -6.78 -6.14 4.21
CA MET A 54 -5.46 -6.65 4.59
C MET A 54 -5.55 -7.58 5.78
N SER A 55 -5.04 -8.80 5.59
CA SER A 55 -4.87 -9.80 6.64
C SER A 55 -3.39 -10.03 6.93
N TYR A 56 -3.05 -10.04 8.23
CA TYR A 56 -1.71 -10.44 8.72
C TYR A 56 -1.61 -11.94 9.03
N VAL A 57 -2.72 -12.64 9.02
CA VAL A 57 -2.78 -14.09 9.27
C VAL A 57 -2.62 -14.85 7.97
N ASP A 58 -3.38 -14.41 6.96
CA ASP A 58 -3.32 -14.96 5.61
C ASP A 58 -3.55 -13.82 4.60
N ARG A 59 -2.50 -13.42 3.89
CA ARG A 59 -2.53 -12.31 2.92
C ARG A 59 -3.50 -12.55 1.76
N SER A 60 -3.97 -13.78 1.54
CA SER A 60 -4.93 -14.15 0.51
C SER A 60 -6.39 -14.10 0.96
N LEU A 61 -6.63 -13.98 2.27
CA LEU A 61 -7.96 -14.07 2.87
C LEU A 61 -8.89 -12.92 2.46
N LEU A 62 -8.33 -11.72 2.31
CA LEU A 62 -9.08 -10.51 2.03
C LEU A 62 -8.64 -9.90 0.70
N ARG A 63 -9.56 -9.21 0.04
CA ARG A 63 -9.28 -8.45 -1.18
C ARG A 63 -8.97 -6.99 -0.84
N PRO A 64 -8.00 -6.34 -1.52
CA PRO A 64 -7.74 -4.93 -1.31
C PRO A 64 -8.97 -4.10 -1.65
N THR A 65 -9.27 -3.12 -0.80
CA THR A 65 -10.35 -2.16 -1.00
C THR A 65 -9.82 -0.76 -1.32
N ALA A 66 -8.50 -0.58 -1.27
CA ALA A 66 -7.83 0.68 -1.57
C ALA A 66 -6.83 0.50 -2.72
N TYR A 67 -6.92 1.38 -3.70
CA TYR A 67 -6.05 1.43 -4.87
C TYR A 67 -5.48 2.84 -5.01
N LEU A 68 -4.17 2.95 -5.24
CA LEU A 68 -3.54 4.19 -5.63
C LEU A 68 -3.19 4.12 -7.11
N LYS A 69 -3.77 5.02 -7.90
CA LYS A 69 -3.57 5.07 -9.36
C LYS A 69 -3.14 6.46 -9.80
N THR A 70 -2.43 6.52 -10.91
CA THR A 70 -1.94 7.77 -11.49
C THR A 70 -1.90 7.68 -13.01
N PRO A 71 -2.18 8.76 -13.76
CA PRO A 71 -2.04 8.75 -15.20
C PRO A 71 -0.58 8.81 -15.65
N VAL A 72 -0.31 8.24 -16.80
CA VAL A 72 0.90 8.47 -17.57
C VAL A 72 0.80 9.86 -18.20
N LEU A 73 1.79 10.72 -17.96
CA LEU A 73 1.88 12.06 -18.56
C LEU A 73 2.58 12.04 -19.92
N GLN A 74 3.66 11.26 -20.03
CA GLN A 74 4.50 11.20 -21.20
C GLN A 74 5.13 9.82 -21.34
N VAL A 75 5.31 9.36 -22.56
CA VAL A 75 6.16 8.23 -22.91
C VAL A 75 7.26 8.69 -23.84
N LYS A 76 8.52 8.34 -23.55
CA LYS A 76 9.68 8.75 -24.33
C LYS A 76 10.62 7.56 -24.52
N THR A 77 11.16 7.43 -25.73
CA THR A 77 12.31 6.55 -25.99
C THR A 77 13.59 7.30 -25.60
N VAL A 78 14.42 6.66 -24.80
CA VAL A 78 15.67 7.21 -24.27
C VAL A 78 16.84 6.40 -24.85
N ALA A 79 17.88 7.08 -25.32
CA ALA A 79 19.02 6.42 -25.95
C ALA A 79 19.89 5.69 -24.90
N LYS A 80 20.54 4.60 -25.34
CA LYS A 80 21.52 3.90 -24.52
C LYS A 80 22.64 4.85 -24.07
N GLY A 81 22.96 4.82 -22.78
CA GLY A 81 23.97 5.70 -22.17
C GLY A 81 23.41 6.99 -21.59
N GLU A 82 22.18 7.37 -21.94
CA GLU A 82 21.48 8.49 -21.30
C GLU A 82 21.01 8.13 -19.88
N THR A 83 20.59 9.14 -19.15
CA THR A 83 20.17 8.99 -17.75
C THR A 83 18.78 9.57 -17.52
N VAL A 84 18.07 9.03 -16.50
CA VAL A 84 16.71 9.41 -16.15
C VAL A 84 16.67 9.97 -14.73
N GLY A 85 16.02 11.12 -14.57
CA GLY A 85 15.74 11.75 -13.28
C GLY A 85 16.94 12.47 -12.65
N TYR A 86 16.67 13.03 -11.45
CA TYR A 86 17.66 13.80 -10.69
C TYR A 86 18.88 12.98 -10.31
N ALA A 87 20.00 13.66 -10.21
CA ALA A 87 21.33 13.08 -9.91
C ALA A 87 21.75 12.02 -10.95
N ARG A 88 21.12 12.00 -12.12
CA ARG A 88 21.40 11.01 -13.18
C ARG A 88 21.32 9.57 -12.67
N ALA A 89 20.37 9.32 -11.74
CA ALA A 89 20.30 8.07 -10.97
C ALA A 89 19.80 6.89 -11.82
N GLY A 90 18.88 7.12 -12.76
CA GLY A 90 18.43 6.09 -13.70
C GLY A 90 19.40 5.98 -14.87
N LYS A 91 19.95 4.79 -15.10
CA LYS A 91 20.86 4.52 -16.21
C LYS A 91 20.16 3.71 -17.30
N VAL A 92 20.19 4.17 -18.53
CA VAL A 92 19.68 3.46 -19.70
C VAL A 92 20.79 2.61 -20.29
N THR A 93 20.70 1.31 -20.14
CA THR A 93 21.75 0.35 -20.55
C THR A 93 21.46 -0.33 -21.88
N SER A 94 20.21 -0.28 -22.35
CA SER A 94 19.77 -0.94 -23.57
C SER A 94 19.23 0.06 -24.60
N PRO A 95 19.43 -0.18 -25.91
CA PRO A 95 18.78 0.62 -26.94
C PRO A 95 17.26 0.38 -26.93
N GLY A 96 16.50 1.41 -27.33
CA GLY A 96 15.04 1.32 -27.43
C GLY A 96 14.31 1.31 -26.09
N THR A 97 14.99 1.68 -24.99
CA THR A 97 14.36 1.80 -23.67
C THR A 97 13.27 2.86 -23.70
N ARG A 98 12.06 2.49 -23.30
CA ARG A 98 10.90 3.38 -23.21
C ARG A 98 10.59 3.71 -21.77
N ILE A 99 10.46 4.99 -21.45
CA ILE A 99 10.21 5.49 -20.11
C ILE A 99 8.87 6.22 -20.09
N ALA A 100 8.02 5.87 -19.12
CA ALA A 100 6.81 6.61 -18.82
C ALA A 100 7.02 7.53 -17.61
N THR A 101 6.63 8.78 -17.72
CA THR A 101 6.57 9.75 -16.62
C THR A 101 5.16 9.74 -16.04
N LEU A 102 5.05 9.62 -14.71
CA LEU A 102 3.81 9.53 -13.96
C LEU A 102 3.55 10.80 -13.16
N ALA A 103 2.27 11.18 -13.02
CA ALA A 103 1.81 12.34 -12.25
C ALA A 103 1.71 12.04 -10.75
N ILE A 104 2.73 11.44 -10.15
CA ILE A 104 2.74 11.10 -8.73
C ILE A 104 4.17 11.04 -8.21
N GLY A 105 4.39 11.54 -6.99
CA GLY A 105 5.69 11.52 -6.35
C GLY A 105 5.61 11.36 -4.83
N TYR A 106 6.72 11.69 -4.13
CA TYR A 106 6.76 11.50 -2.68
C TYR A 106 5.87 12.48 -1.91
N ALA A 107 5.51 13.62 -2.47
CA ALA A 107 4.53 14.53 -1.87
C ALA A 107 3.09 13.99 -1.95
N ASP A 108 2.85 12.96 -2.74
CA ASP A 108 1.57 12.25 -2.84
C ASP A 108 1.52 10.99 -1.97
N GLY A 109 2.67 10.58 -1.42
CA GLY A 109 2.80 9.38 -0.60
C GLY A 109 3.58 8.23 -1.25
N VAL A 110 4.18 8.44 -2.44
CA VAL A 110 5.04 7.42 -3.06
C VAL A 110 6.45 7.55 -2.51
N ASN A 111 6.79 6.71 -1.54
CA ASN A 111 8.06 6.80 -0.83
C ASN A 111 9.28 6.77 -1.77
N ARG A 112 10.22 7.69 -1.57
CA ARG A 112 11.42 7.83 -2.40
C ARG A 112 12.34 6.59 -2.37
N HIS A 113 12.29 5.77 -1.34
CA HIS A 113 13.05 4.52 -1.27
C HIS A 113 12.56 3.43 -2.25
N LEU A 114 11.40 3.62 -2.89
CA LEU A 114 10.90 2.79 -3.99
C LEU A 114 11.60 3.07 -5.33
N SER A 115 12.56 3.99 -5.37
CA SER A 115 13.33 4.41 -6.56
C SER A 115 14.22 3.31 -7.12
N GLY A 116 14.68 3.51 -8.37
CA GLY A 116 15.79 2.76 -8.97
C GLY A 116 15.52 1.28 -9.20
N GLY A 117 14.31 0.92 -9.58
CA GLY A 117 13.92 -0.46 -9.88
C GLY A 117 13.51 -1.29 -8.66
N LYS A 118 13.54 -0.72 -7.45
CA LYS A 118 13.16 -1.45 -6.25
C LYS A 118 11.68 -1.82 -6.21
N ALA A 119 10.81 -0.95 -6.73
CA ALA A 119 9.39 -1.23 -6.86
C ALA A 119 9.01 -1.38 -8.33
N CYS A 120 8.00 -2.21 -8.59
CA CYS A 120 7.34 -2.31 -9.89
C CYS A 120 5.89 -1.87 -9.73
N PHE A 121 5.46 -0.89 -10.53
CA PHE A 121 4.04 -0.52 -10.64
C PHE A 121 3.37 -1.33 -11.75
N SER A 122 2.04 -1.32 -11.82
CA SER A 122 1.30 -2.06 -12.83
C SER A 122 0.65 -1.13 -13.85
N VAL A 123 0.85 -1.40 -15.13
CA VAL A 123 0.21 -0.71 -16.25
C VAL A 123 -0.19 -1.72 -17.32
N ASN A 124 -1.44 -1.65 -17.77
CA ASN A 124 -2.00 -2.54 -18.80
C ASN A 124 -1.74 -4.04 -18.50
N GLY A 125 -1.83 -4.45 -17.22
CA GLY A 125 -1.59 -5.84 -16.78
C GLY A 125 -0.12 -6.25 -16.64
N HIS A 126 0.82 -5.35 -16.93
CA HIS A 126 2.27 -5.62 -16.87
C HIS A 126 2.92 -4.91 -15.70
N ARG A 127 3.99 -5.48 -15.17
CA ARG A 127 4.83 -4.87 -14.13
C ARG A 127 5.93 -4.02 -14.76
N ALA A 128 5.98 -2.74 -14.39
CA ALA A 128 6.94 -1.77 -14.87
C ALA A 128 7.79 -1.25 -13.71
N PRO A 129 9.10 -1.51 -13.68
CA PRO A 129 9.97 -1.08 -12.59
C PRO A 129 10.16 0.44 -12.57
N THR A 130 10.32 1.00 -11.38
CA THR A 130 10.74 2.40 -11.24
C THR A 130 12.14 2.60 -11.80
N ILE A 131 12.40 3.75 -12.44
CA ILE A 131 13.72 4.10 -12.94
C ILE A 131 14.10 5.52 -12.49
N GLY A 132 15.34 5.70 -12.09
CA GLY A 132 15.80 6.96 -11.50
C GLY A 132 15.20 7.22 -10.13
N ASN A 133 15.34 8.44 -9.65
CA ASN A 133 14.79 8.86 -8.37
C ASN A 133 13.32 9.28 -8.50
N ILE A 134 12.48 8.85 -7.57
CA ILE A 134 11.13 9.41 -7.38
C ILE A 134 11.28 10.86 -6.93
N CYS A 135 10.61 11.77 -7.63
CA CYS A 135 10.62 13.21 -7.39
C CYS A 135 9.46 13.62 -6.49
N MET A 136 9.30 14.92 -6.23
CA MET A 136 8.24 15.45 -5.39
C MET A 136 6.85 15.12 -5.95
N ASP A 137 6.63 15.41 -7.23
CA ASP A 137 5.32 15.35 -7.88
C ASP A 137 5.29 14.39 -9.09
N MET A 138 6.41 13.75 -9.40
CA MET A 138 6.55 12.84 -10.54
C MET A 138 7.47 11.67 -10.20
N CYS A 139 7.26 10.56 -10.91
CA CYS A 139 8.21 9.46 -10.96
C CYS A 139 8.23 8.83 -12.35
N MET A 140 9.22 8.01 -12.63
CA MET A 140 9.40 7.36 -13.90
C MET A 140 9.45 5.86 -13.74
N ILE A 141 8.88 5.16 -14.72
CA ILE A 141 8.90 3.69 -14.81
C ILE A 141 9.41 3.27 -16.20
N ASP A 142 10.09 2.15 -16.24
CA ASP A 142 10.52 1.52 -17.49
C ASP A 142 9.35 0.72 -18.07
N VAL A 143 8.89 1.13 -19.24
CA VAL A 143 7.79 0.52 -19.99
C VAL A 143 8.26 -0.11 -21.31
N THR A 144 9.54 -0.49 -21.38
CA THR A 144 10.11 -1.16 -22.55
C THR A 144 9.36 -2.47 -22.80
N GLY A 145 8.88 -2.66 -24.03
CA GLY A 145 8.10 -3.83 -24.42
C GLY A 145 6.64 -3.81 -23.98
N ILE A 146 6.19 -2.77 -23.25
CA ILE A 146 4.80 -2.62 -22.84
C ILE A 146 4.14 -1.55 -23.74
N ASP A 147 2.96 -1.85 -24.27
CA ASP A 147 2.18 -0.84 -25.01
C ASP A 147 1.52 0.13 -24.01
N VAL A 148 2.09 1.34 -23.94
CA VAL A 148 1.69 2.40 -23.02
C VAL A 148 1.67 3.73 -23.74
N LYS A 149 0.66 4.54 -23.47
CA LYS A 149 0.48 5.89 -24.01
C LYS A 149 0.09 6.89 -22.92
N PRO A 150 0.29 8.19 -23.14
CA PRO A 150 -0.23 9.23 -22.25
C PRO A 150 -1.73 9.05 -21.99
N GLY A 151 -2.13 9.19 -20.73
CA GLY A 151 -3.50 8.98 -20.26
C GLY A 151 -3.78 7.56 -19.71
N ASP A 152 -2.96 6.56 -20.03
CA ASP A 152 -3.11 5.23 -19.43
C ASP A 152 -2.92 5.29 -17.92
N MET A 153 -3.69 4.49 -17.18
CA MET A 153 -3.64 4.47 -15.72
C MET A 153 -2.64 3.43 -15.20
N VAL A 154 -1.75 3.89 -14.34
CA VAL A 154 -0.77 3.06 -13.63
C VAL A 154 -1.26 2.82 -12.21
N THR A 155 -1.26 1.57 -11.77
CA THR A 155 -1.54 1.20 -10.38
C THR A 155 -0.23 1.20 -9.59
N VAL A 156 -0.15 2.07 -8.59
CA VAL A 156 0.99 2.16 -7.65
C VAL A 156 0.87 1.10 -6.57
N PHE A 157 -0.34 0.90 -6.05
CA PHE A 157 -0.72 -0.25 -5.22
C PHE A 157 -2.20 -0.60 -5.38
N GLY A 158 -2.54 -1.86 -5.15
CA GLY A 158 -3.88 -2.43 -5.25
C GLY A 158 -3.80 -3.94 -5.21
N GLU A 159 -4.32 -4.61 -6.24
CA GLU A 159 -4.13 -6.06 -6.41
C GLU A 159 -2.70 -6.41 -6.82
N ALA A 160 -2.10 -5.60 -7.69
CA ALA A 160 -0.71 -5.75 -8.13
C ALA A 160 -0.11 -4.38 -8.51
N PRO A 161 1.01 -3.95 -7.89
CA PRO A 161 1.59 -4.54 -6.70
C PRO A 161 0.66 -4.43 -5.49
N THR A 162 0.80 -5.36 -4.56
CA THR A 162 0.08 -5.27 -3.30
C THR A 162 0.75 -4.26 -2.38
N ILE A 163 -0.02 -3.72 -1.44
CA ILE A 163 0.53 -2.81 -0.43
C ILE A 163 1.55 -3.52 0.49
N PHE A 164 1.41 -4.84 0.68
CA PHE A 164 2.39 -5.65 1.40
C PHE A 164 3.73 -5.71 0.67
N GLU A 165 3.74 -5.85 -0.67
CA GLU A 165 4.99 -5.81 -1.45
C GLU A 165 5.73 -4.48 -1.25
N LEU A 166 5.02 -3.36 -1.27
CA LEU A 166 5.64 -2.05 -1.04
C LEU A 166 6.14 -1.90 0.40
N ALA A 167 5.37 -2.40 1.38
CA ALA A 167 5.77 -2.39 2.78
C ALA A 167 7.02 -3.24 3.02
N ASP A 168 7.09 -4.43 2.42
CA ASP A 168 8.24 -5.34 2.51
C ASP A 168 9.50 -4.67 1.90
N ILE A 169 9.39 -4.00 0.74
CA ILE A 169 10.49 -3.25 0.12
C ILE A 169 10.99 -2.10 1.01
N LEU A 170 10.07 -1.42 1.68
CA LEU A 170 10.37 -0.26 2.53
C LEU A 170 10.80 -0.64 3.95
N GLY A 171 10.68 -1.91 4.34
CA GLY A 171 10.94 -2.37 5.70
C GLY A 171 9.93 -1.81 6.72
N THR A 172 8.68 -1.63 6.32
CA THR A 172 7.61 -1.06 7.13
C THR A 172 6.32 -1.90 7.08
N ILE A 173 5.21 -1.32 7.49
CA ILE A 173 3.90 -1.95 7.57
C ILE A 173 2.88 -1.28 6.63
N PRO A 174 1.86 -2.02 6.12
CA PRO A 174 0.82 -1.48 5.24
C PRO A 174 0.11 -0.24 5.75
N TYR A 175 -0.05 -0.09 7.07
CA TYR A 175 -0.66 1.10 7.69
C TYR A 175 0.07 2.39 7.31
N GLU A 176 1.42 2.38 7.38
CA GLU A 176 2.22 3.56 7.05
C GLU A 176 2.05 3.96 5.60
N ILE A 177 1.98 2.99 4.69
CA ILE A 177 1.77 3.27 3.26
C ILE A 177 0.38 3.89 3.02
N LEU A 178 -0.67 3.35 3.63
CA LEU A 178 -2.02 3.91 3.50
C LEU A 178 -2.10 5.34 4.06
N THR A 179 -1.52 5.56 5.23
CA THR A 179 -1.58 6.87 5.91
C THR A 179 -0.65 7.90 5.29
N SER A 180 0.37 7.49 4.52
CA SER A 180 1.25 8.39 3.81
C SER A 180 0.62 9.03 2.56
N VAL A 181 -0.49 8.48 2.04
CA VAL A 181 -1.19 9.07 0.90
C VAL A 181 -1.74 10.44 1.28
N ALA A 182 -1.17 11.49 0.68
CA ALA A 182 -1.45 12.87 1.02
C ALA A 182 -2.91 13.26 0.78
N GLN A 183 -3.41 14.25 1.53
CA GLN A 183 -4.80 14.72 1.39
C GLN A 183 -5.11 15.31 0.01
N ARG A 184 -4.11 15.84 -0.68
CA ARG A 184 -4.26 16.38 -2.04
C ARG A 184 -4.58 15.33 -3.10
N VAL A 185 -4.32 14.05 -2.84
CA VAL A 185 -4.69 12.96 -3.75
C VAL A 185 -6.21 12.73 -3.65
N PRO A 186 -6.97 12.88 -4.74
CA PRO A 186 -8.42 12.69 -4.72
C PRO A 186 -8.83 11.28 -4.27
N ARG A 187 -9.85 11.17 -3.43
CA ARG A 187 -10.47 9.90 -3.03
C ARG A 187 -11.74 9.70 -3.84
N ILE A 188 -11.75 8.63 -4.62
CA ILE A 188 -12.91 8.26 -5.44
C ILE A 188 -13.48 6.97 -4.84
N TYR A 189 -14.71 7.06 -4.35
CA TYR A 189 -15.43 5.90 -3.82
C TYR A 189 -16.18 5.22 -4.96
N VAL A 190 -16.00 3.91 -5.07
CA VAL A 190 -16.68 3.07 -6.08
C VAL A 190 -17.50 2.00 -5.37
N SER A 191 -18.68 1.69 -5.92
CA SER A 191 -19.56 0.62 -5.46
C SER A 191 -19.32 -0.67 -6.25
#